data_6c7c8fc8b5cdde0967a90b3725825c45
#
_entry.id   6c7c8fc8b5cdde0967a90b3725825c45
#
_cell.length_a   1.000
_cell.length_b   1.000
_cell.length_c   1.000
_cell.angle_alpha   90.00
_cell.angle_beta   90.00
_cell.angle_gamma   90.00
#
_symmetry.space_group_name_H-M   'P 1'
#
loop_
_entity.id
_entity.type
_entity.pdbx_description
1 polymer ?
#
loop_
_entity_poly.entity_id
_entity_poly.type
_entity_poly.pdbx_seq_one_letter_code
_entity_poly.pdbx_strand_id
1 'polypeptide(L)'
;MATIKDLIQLAQNEVGYLEKKTADTKYLYDKKANAGYNNYTKYAKELDDLGDFYNGKKNGYHWCDVFVDWLFVKTFGRKRGQELLNQPNKSTGAGVGFSKKFYQAEGRYYSSPEKGDQIFFRNSSGQMQHTGLVYDTDKTYVYTIEGNTSGGSSVIANGGAVCSKKYKLTNTSIDGYGRPKYTKAETGENVNPDKVLYTRYVSGVDYEGLVIHNTPGGPDTDKLLQVGTKVNVYQISGSWSRVGINQ
;
A
#
# COMPACT_ATOMS: atom_id res chain seq x y z
N MET A 1 -7.04 -5.34 -9.67
CA MET A 1 -6.58 -4.02 -9.13
C MET A 1 -6.29 -4.23 -7.66
N ALA A 2 -5.17 -3.75 -7.17
CA ALA A 2 -4.80 -3.87 -5.75
C ALA A 2 -5.72 -3.00 -4.88
N THR A 3 -5.96 -3.44 -3.64
CA THR A 3 -6.91 -2.83 -2.70
C THR A 3 -6.24 -2.54 -1.35
N ILE A 4 -6.92 -1.76 -0.50
CA ILE A 4 -6.52 -1.56 0.91
C ILE A 4 -6.38 -2.91 1.63
N LYS A 5 -7.23 -3.89 1.31
CA LYS A 5 -7.13 -5.24 1.88
C LYS A 5 -5.80 -5.91 1.52
N ASP A 6 -5.35 -5.77 0.27
CA ASP A 6 -4.06 -6.33 -0.17
C ASP A 6 -2.88 -5.62 0.50
N LEU A 7 -2.96 -4.28 0.67
CA LEU A 7 -1.98 -3.49 1.41
C LEU A 7 -1.85 -3.95 2.86
N ILE A 8 -2.97 -4.11 3.55
CA ILE A 8 -3.02 -4.58 4.94
C ILE A 8 -2.50 -6.02 5.04
N GLN A 9 -2.90 -6.91 4.13
CA GLN A 9 -2.43 -8.28 4.10
C GLN A 9 -0.91 -8.36 3.90
N LEU A 10 -0.36 -7.55 2.99
CA LEU A 10 1.09 -7.45 2.81
C LEU A 10 1.78 -7.01 4.10
N ALA A 11 1.28 -5.97 4.76
CA ALA A 11 1.84 -5.48 6.02
C ALA A 11 1.78 -6.54 7.13
N GLN A 12 0.66 -7.27 7.26
CA GLN A 12 0.50 -8.36 8.22
C GLN A 12 1.50 -9.50 7.96
N ASN A 13 1.74 -9.82 6.69
CA ASN A 13 2.72 -10.83 6.32
C ASN A 13 4.16 -10.43 6.70
N GLU A 14 4.44 -9.15 6.88
CA GLU A 14 5.77 -8.67 7.30
C GLU A 14 5.98 -8.69 8.82
N VAL A 15 4.94 -8.83 9.63
CA VAL A 15 5.08 -8.90 11.10
C VAL A 15 6.08 -9.98 11.51
N GLY A 16 6.98 -9.60 12.42
CA GLY A 16 8.09 -10.45 12.88
C GLY A 16 9.37 -10.35 12.05
N TYR A 17 9.41 -9.52 11.00
CA TYR A 17 10.66 -9.19 10.32
C TYR A 17 11.58 -8.41 11.26
N LEU A 18 12.85 -8.78 11.30
CA LEU A 18 13.91 -8.12 12.06
C LEU A 18 14.91 -7.48 11.11
N GLU A 19 15.34 -6.24 11.42
CA GLU A 19 16.42 -5.60 10.69
C GLU A 19 17.73 -6.37 10.81
N LYS A 20 18.68 -6.13 9.91
CA LYS A 20 19.88 -6.92 9.75
C LYS A 20 21.13 -6.17 10.21
N LYS A 21 22.15 -6.96 10.62
CA LYS A 21 23.51 -6.45 10.94
C LYS A 21 24.22 -5.93 9.70
N THR A 22 23.92 -6.48 8.52
CA THR A 22 24.61 -6.18 7.27
C THR A 22 23.63 -6.03 6.11
N ALA A 23 24.05 -5.32 5.06
CA ALA A 23 23.33 -5.16 3.81
C ALA A 23 23.38 -6.39 2.90
N ASP A 24 23.94 -7.52 3.36
CA ASP A 24 24.08 -8.73 2.56
C ASP A 24 22.70 -9.27 2.14
N THR A 25 22.47 -9.30 0.86
CA THR A 25 21.20 -9.74 0.24
C THR A 25 20.80 -11.16 0.62
N LYS A 26 21.75 -12.01 0.96
CA LYS A 26 21.51 -13.36 1.46
C LYS A 26 20.57 -13.38 2.68
N TYR A 27 20.64 -12.36 3.52
CA TYR A 27 19.87 -12.31 4.76
C TYR A 27 18.67 -11.34 4.71
N LEU A 28 18.70 -10.36 3.81
CA LEU A 28 17.68 -9.30 3.80
C LEU A 28 16.24 -9.84 3.62
N TYR A 29 16.08 -10.93 2.90
CA TYR A 29 14.75 -11.52 2.61
C TYR A 29 14.30 -12.57 3.63
N ASP A 30 15.17 -13.03 4.51
CA ASP A 30 14.79 -13.87 5.65
C ASP A 30 14.28 -12.99 6.79
N LYS A 31 13.20 -13.40 7.45
CA LYS A 31 12.62 -12.58 8.52
C LYS A 31 13.52 -12.43 9.74
N LYS A 32 14.30 -13.45 10.08
CA LYS A 32 15.00 -13.54 11.37
C LYS A 32 16.52 -13.67 11.24
N ALA A 33 17.03 -14.18 10.13
CA ALA A 33 18.44 -14.40 9.94
C ALA A 33 19.24 -13.09 10.03
N ASN A 34 20.45 -13.15 10.58
CA ASN A 34 21.37 -12.03 10.75
C ASN A 34 20.72 -10.79 11.42
N ALA A 35 19.82 -11.01 12.36
CA ALA A 35 19.17 -9.93 13.10
C ALA A 35 20.20 -9.06 13.85
N GLY A 36 19.97 -7.75 13.87
CA GLY A 36 20.85 -6.77 14.53
C GLY A 36 20.19 -5.40 14.61
N TYR A 37 21.00 -4.35 14.87
CA TYR A 37 20.51 -2.99 15.11
C TYR A 37 21.16 -1.97 14.14
N ASN A 38 21.41 -2.40 12.89
CA ASN A 38 22.09 -1.56 11.90
C ASN A 38 21.15 -1.02 10.81
N ASN A 39 19.85 -1.16 11.00
CA ASN A 39 18.80 -0.62 10.10
C ASN A 39 18.87 -1.14 8.65
N TYR A 40 19.56 -2.25 8.37
CA TYR A 40 19.54 -2.85 7.04
C TYR A 40 18.27 -3.66 6.84
N THR A 41 17.52 -3.36 5.79
CA THR A 41 16.24 -4.01 5.51
C THR A 41 16.05 -4.26 4.02
N LYS A 42 15.24 -5.27 3.67
CA LYS A 42 14.79 -5.47 2.28
C LYS A 42 13.96 -4.29 1.77
N TYR A 43 13.23 -3.62 2.67
CA TYR A 43 12.34 -2.50 2.31
C TYR A 43 13.16 -1.33 1.75
N ALA A 44 14.16 -0.90 2.49
CA ALA A 44 15.06 0.15 2.03
C ALA A 44 15.85 -0.28 0.79
N LYS A 45 16.34 -1.52 0.73
CA LYS A 45 17.07 -2.05 -0.42
C LYS A 45 16.23 -2.00 -1.70
N GLU A 46 14.98 -2.47 -1.65
CA GLU A 46 14.10 -2.48 -2.83
C GLU A 46 13.74 -1.07 -3.31
N LEU A 47 13.53 -0.12 -2.40
CA LEU A 47 13.29 1.28 -2.79
C LEU A 47 14.56 1.98 -3.29
N ASP A 48 15.73 1.68 -2.71
CA ASP A 48 17.02 2.17 -3.19
C ASP A 48 17.36 1.67 -4.61
N ASP A 49 16.94 0.44 -4.94
CA ASP A 49 17.12 -0.14 -6.28
C ASP A 49 16.31 0.57 -7.38
N LEU A 50 15.28 1.33 -7.02
CA LEU A 50 14.55 2.18 -7.96
C LEU A 50 15.38 3.39 -8.42
N GLY A 51 16.49 3.69 -7.75
CA GLY A 51 17.51 4.67 -8.13
C GLY A 51 17.15 6.13 -7.84
N ASP A 52 15.89 6.51 -8.00
CA ASP A 52 15.42 7.89 -7.85
C ASP A 52 14.12 8.02 -7.03
N PHE A 53 13.82 7.03 -6.21
CA PHE A 53 12.67 7.11 -5.29
C PHE A 53 12.94 8.15 -4.19
N TYR A 54 14.09 8.07 -3.55
CA TYR A 54 14.58 9.05 -2.58
C TYR A 54 15.71 9.92 -3.15
N ASN A 55 16.07 10.95 -2.41
CA ASN A 55 17.22 11.83 -2.69
C ASN A 55 18.59 11.17 -2.46
N GLY A 56 18.63 9.89 -2.17
CA GLY A 56 19.81 9.06 -1.92
C GLY A 56 19.43 7.76 -1.21
N LYS A 57 20.37 6.84 -1.10
CA LYS A 57 20.16 5.52 -0.47
C LYS A 57 19.74 5.66 0.99
N LYS A 58 18.80 4.83 1.43
CA LYS A 58 18.25 4.81 2.79
C LYS A 58 18.51 3.50 3.54
N ASN A 59 19.10 2.50 2.91
CA ASN A 59 19.43 1.25 3.60
C ASN A 59 20.53 1.50 4.64
N GLY A 60 20.25 1.12 5.89
CA GLY A 60 21.08 1.44 7.04
C GLY A 60 20.64 2.66 7.85
N TYR A 61 19.54 3.30 7.49
CA TYR A 61 18.91 4.41 8.24
C TYR A 61 17.59 3.98 8.87
N HIS A 62 17.03 4.82 9.76
CA HIS A 62 15.71 4.59 10.35
C HIS A 62 14.68 4.32 9.25
N TRP A 63 13.88 3.27 9.41
CA TRP A 63 13.10 2.72 8.33
C TRP A 63 11.60 2.60 8.61
N CYS A 64 11.07 3.30 9.63
CA CYS A 64 9.63 3.29 9.89
C CYS A 64 8.83 3.86 8.71
N ASP A 65 9.27 4.97 8.16
CA ASP A 65 8.64 5.63 6.99
C ASP A 65 8.93 4.86 5.70
N VAL A 66 10.16 4.38 5.54
CA VAL A 66 10.57 3.50 4.42
C VAL A 66 9.70 2.24 4.34
N PHE A 67 9.32 1.67 5.48
CA PHE A 67 8.43 0.51 5.52
C PHE A 67 7.05 0.83 4.95
N VAL A 68 6.47 1.98 5.33
CA VAL A 68 5.17 2.43 4.79
C VAL A 68 5.29 2.69 3.29
N ASP A 69 6.29 3.43 2.84
CA ASP A 69 6.52 3.70 1.42
C ASP A 69 6.65 2.41 0.61
N TRP A 70 7.42 1.45 1.13
CA TRP A 70 7.59 0.14 0.49
C TRP A 70 6.27 -0.62 0.37
N LEU A 71 5.42 -0.60 1.41
CA LEU A 71 4.11 -1.25 1.37
C LEU A 71 3.25 -0.70 0.23
N PHE A 72 3.21 0.62 0.06
CA PHE A 72 2.44 1.26 -1.00
C PHE A 72 3.00 0.95 -2.40
N VAL A 73 4.31 1.06 -2.56
CA VAL A 73 4.99 0.75 -3.84
C VAL A 73 4.81 -0.71 -4.22
N LYS A 74 4.94 -1.62 -3.24
CA LYS A 74 4.83 -3.06 -3.48
C LYS A 74 3.40 -3.48 -3.82
N THR A 75 2.41 -2.86 -3.18
CA THR A 75 0.99 -3.19 -3.39
C THR A 75 0.45 -2.59 -4.67
N PHE A 76 0.68 -1.30 -4.91
CA PHE A 76 0.02 -0.56 -6.01
C PHE A 76 0.93 -0.30 -7.21
N GLY A 77 2.20 -0.71 -7.13
CA GLY A 77 3.24 -0.32 -8.07
C GLY A 77 3.76 1.09 -7.81
N ARG A 78 4.98 1.38 -8.30
CA ARG A 78 5.70 2.61 -8.00
C ARG A 78 4.86 3.88 -8.24
N LYS A 79 4.37 4.05 -9.47
CA LYS A 79 3.63 5.27 -9.84
C LYS A 79 2.42 5.50 -8.95
N ARG A 80 1.58 4.47 -8.79
CA ARG A 80 0.35 4.60 -8.01
C ARG A 80 0.64 4.74 -6.52
N GLY A 81 1.62 4.02 -5.98
CA GLY A 81 2.07 4.15 -4.60
C GLY A 81 2.50 5.58 -4.27
N GLN A 82 3.31 6.20 -5.13
CA GLN A 82 3.74 7.60 -4.98
C GLN A 82 2.57 8.59 -5.06
N GLU A 83 1.60 8.38 -5.97
CA GLU A 83 0.38 9.19 -6.04
C GLU A 83 -0.46 9.10 -4.76
N LEU A 84 -0.61 7.90 -4.19
CA LEU A 84 -1.34 7.68 -2.95
C LEU A 84 -0.67 8.39 -1.77
N LEU A 85 0.66 8.34 -1.68
CA LEU A 85 1.47 8.99 -0.64
C LEU A 85 1.69 10.49 -0.91
N ASN A 86 1.37 10.98 -2.11
CA ASN A 86 1.75 12.31 -2.61
C ASN A 86 3.26 12.55 -2.56
N GLN A 87 4.05 11.50 -2.79
CA GLN A 87 5.50 11.52 -2.66
C GLN A 87 6.17 11.72 -4.02
N PRO A 88 6.90 12.84 -4.22
CA PRO A 88 7.61 13.08 -5.48
C PRO A 88 8.85 12.18 -5.62
N ASN A 89 9.32 11.99 -6.86
CA ASN A 89 10.62 11.38 -7.13
C ASN A 89 11.75 12.19 -6.48
N LYS A 90 12.84 11.50 -6.12
CA LYS A 90 14.00 12.11 -5.44
C LYS A 90 13.63 12.88 -4.19
N SER A 91 12.56 12.43 -3.51
CA SER A 91 12.04 13.10 -2.33
C SER A 91 13.02 13.03 -1.17
N THR A 92 12.88 13.97 -0.24
CA THR A 92 13.50 13.91 1.07
C THR A 92 12.79 12.89 1.99
N GLY A 93 11.79 12.16 1.47
CA GLY A 93 11.07 11.09 2.16
C GLY A 93 12.01 10.05 2.78
N ALA A 94 11.49 9.06 3.44
CA ALA A 94 12.10 8.28 4.50
C ALA A 94 12.18 9.05 5.83
N GLY A 95 11.63 10.25 5.89
CA GLY A 95 11.55 11.03 7.12
C GLY A 95 10.11 11.43 7.44
N VAL A 96 9.60 10.94 8.55
CA VAL A 96 8.20 11.08 8.99
C VAL A 96 7.64 12.51 8.86
N GLY A 97 8.47 13.52 9.16
CA GLY A 97 8.05 14.93 9.01
C GLY A 97 7.86 15.38 7.55
N PHE A 98 8.54 14.75 6.60
CA PHE A 98 8.35 15.06 5.18
C PHE A 98 7.09 14.37 4.65
N SER A 99 6.87 13.11 4.97
CA SER A 99 5.67 12.36 4.58
C SER A 99 4.40 13.01 5.13
N LYS A 100 4.40 13.49 6.38
CA LYS A 100 3.31 14.32 6.92
C LYS A 100 3.02 15.55 6.02
N LYS A 101 4.07 16.29 5.62
CA LYS A 101 3.92 17.47 4.76
C LYS A 101 3.33 17.14 3.39
N PHE A 102 3.63 15.97 2.83
CA PHE A 102 3.05 15.55 1.56
C PHE A 102 1.53 15.40 1.65
N TYR A 103 1.01 14.80 2.73
CA TYR A 103 -0.43 14.73 2.95
C TYR A 103 -1.04 16.11 3.25
N GLN A 104 -0.37 16.94 4.03
CA GLN A 104 -0.84 18.29 4.36
C GLN A 104 -0.96 19.17 3.11
N ALA A 105 -0.02 19.08 2.17
CA ALA A 105 -0.04 19.85 0.92
C ALA A 105 -1.28 19.59 0.07
N GLU A 106 -1.90 18.41 0.22
CA GLU A 106 -3.11 18.01 -0.51
C GLU A 106 -4.38 18.10 0.36
N GLY A 107 -4.29 18.65 1.58
CA GLY A 107 -5.42 18.71 2.51
C GLY A 107 -5.89 17.33 2.98
N ARG A 108 -5.01 16.31 2.97
CA ARG A 108 -5.31 14.92 3.30
C ARG A 108 -4.77 14.47 4.66
N TYR A 109 -4.72 15.39 5.61
CA TYR A 109 -4.25 15.13 6.97
C TYR A 109 -5.39 15.30 7.96
N TYR A 110 -5.72 14.24 8.71
CA TYR A 110 -6.93 14.15 9.53
C TYR A 110 -6.62 13.86 11.00
N SER A 111 -7.59 14.15 11.87
CA SER A 111 -7.53 13.83 13.31
C SER A 111 -8.14 12.48 13.66
N SER A 112 -8.87 11.86 12.75
CA SER A 112 -9.52 10.55 12.93
C SER A 112 -8.96 9.52 11.95
N PRO A 113 -8.72 8.26 12.39
CA PRO A 113 -8.18 7.21 11.54
C PRO A 113 -9.23 6.57 10.63
N GLU A 114 -8.76 6.10 9.47
CA GLU A 114 -9.42 5.11 8.64
C GLU A 114 -8.45 3.98 8.26
N LYS A 115 -8.99 2.82 7.88
CA LYS A 115 -8.15 1.71 7.36
C LYS A 115 -7.38 2.14 6.12
N GLY A 116 -6.10 1.85 6.10
CA GLY A 116 -5.21 2.24 5.01
C GLY A 116 -4.57 3.62 5.20
N ASP A 117 -4.90 4.36 6.26
CA ASP A 117 -4.20 5.62 6.58
C ASP A 117 -2.77 5.34 7.05
N GLN A 118 -1.89 6.30 6.84
CA GLN A 118 -0.58 6.38 7.50
C GLN A 118 -0.73 7.17 8.80
N ILE A 119 -0.46 6.52 9.95
CA ILE A 119 -0.47 7.19 11.27
C ILE A 119 0.86 7.88 11.52
N PHE A 120 0.80 9.03 12.17
CA PHE A 120 1.96 9.83 12.54
C PHE A 120 2.02 10.06 14.04
N PHE A 121 3.22 9.85 14.61
CA PHE A 121 3.48 10.05 16.03
C PHE A 121 4.50 11.16 16.25
N ARG A 122 4.27 11.94 17.31
CA ARG A 122 5.17 12.98 17.80
C ARG A 122 5.72 12.64 19.19
N ASN A 123 6.88 13.17 19.51
CA ASN A 123 7.43 13.14 20.86
C ASN A 123 6.78 14.24 21.74
N SER A 124 7.18 14.32 23.01
CA SER A 124 6.72 15.33 23.96
C SER A 124 7.05 16.77 23.56
N SER A 125 8.05 16.97 22.71
CA SER A 125 8.42 18.28 22.15
C SER A 125 7.67 18.61 20.86
N GLY A 126 6.73 17.78 20.42
CA GLY A 126 5.95 17.98 19.19
C GLY A 126 6.68 17.60 17.89
N GLN A 127 7.89 17.06 17.96
CA GLN A 127 8.65 16.63 16.79
C GLN A 127 8.17 15.27 16.30
N MET A 128 8.06 15.09 14.98
CA MET A 128 7.71 13.81 14.38
C MET A 128 8.78 12.77 14.68
N GLN A 129 8.37 11.60 15.18
CA GLN A 129 9.31 10.57 15.59
C GLN A 129 9.05 9.18 15.00
N HIS A 130 7.81 8.88 14.61
CA HIS A 130 7.44 7.55 14.18
C HIS A 130 6.20 7.53 13.30
N THR A 131 6.02 6.44 12.54
CA THR A 131 4.88 6.24 11.64
C THR A 131 4.60 4.75 11.42
N GLY A 132 3.41 4.45 10.94
CA GLY A 132 2.99 3.10 10.57
C GLY A 132 1.74 3.10 9.68
N LEU A 133 1.27 1.91 9.32
CA LEU A 133 0.04 1.71 8.57
C LEU A 133 -1.11 1.39 9.52
N VAL A 134 -2.24 2.08 9.39
CA VAL A 134 -3.49 1.73 10.09
C VAL A 134 -4.14 0.54 9.39
N TYR A 135 -4.26 -0.60 10.09
CA TYR A 135 -4.93 -1.77 9.52
C TYR A 135 -6.35 -1.97 10.04
N ASP A 136 -6.69 -1.39 11.20
CA ASP A 136 -8.03 -1.38 11.74
C ASP A 136 -8.24 -0.22 12.72
N THR A 137 -9.50 0.11 13.01
CA THR A 137 -9.88 1.09 14.03
C THR A 137 -11.28 0.79 14.56
N ASP A 138 -11.51 1.10 15.82
CA ASP A 138 -12.82 1.06 16.47
C ASP A 138 -13.09 2.38 17.23
N LYS A 139 -14.13 2.43 18.06
CA LYS A 139 -14.49 3.64 18.84
C LYS A 139 -13.45 4.03 19.90
N THR A 140 -12.51 3.15 20.24
CA THR A 140 -11.58 3.32 21.36
C THR A 140 -10.13 3.27 20.92
N TYR A 141 -9.83 2.45 19.90
CA TYR A 141 -8.48 2.12 19.52
C TYR A 141 -8.22 2.29 18.01
N VAL A 142 -6.97 2.59 17.68
CA VAL A 142 -6.38 2.42 16.36
C VAL A 142 -5.38 1.28 16.42
N TYR A 143 -5.40 0.44 15.40
CA TYR A 143 -4.53 -0.74 15.25
C TYR A 143 -3.59 -0.53 14.09
N THR A 144 -2.28 -0.72 14.32
CA THR A 144 -1.24 -0.38 13.37
C THR A 144 -0.29 -1.53 13.10
N ILE A 145 0.35 -1.52 11.92
CA ILE A 145 1.54 -2.30 11.64
C ILE A 145 2.66 -1.31 11.36
N GLU A 146 3.75 -1.45 12.10
CA GLU A 146 4.82 -0.48 12.15
C GLU A 146 6.17 -1.16 11.90
N GLY A 147 6.98 -0.55 11.05
CA GLY A 147 8.39 -0.92 10.87
C GLY A 147 9.29 -0.16 11.82
N ASN A 148 10.49 -0.67 12.03
CA ASN A 148 11.50 -0.07 12.94
C ASN A 148 11.00 0.17 14.37
N THR A 149 10.22 -0.76 14.89
CA THR A 149 9.62 -0.68 16.22
C THR A 149 9.93 -1.94 17.03
N SER A 150 9.43 -2.01 18.25
CA SER A 150 9.44 -3.22 19.08
C SER A 150 8.05 -3.46 19.67
N GLY A 151 7.84 -4.64 20.23
CA GLY A 151 6.57 -5.02 20.85
C GLY A 151 6.16 -4.10 22.01
N GLY A 152 4.92 -4.24 22.47
CA GLY A 152 4.33 -3.44 23.55
C GLY A 152 3.46 -2.29 23.06
N SER A 153 2.96 -1.47 23.99
CA SER A 153 1.98 -0.40 23.75
C SER A 153 2.58 1.00 23.62
N SER A 154 3.90 1.14 23.76
CA SER A 154 4.60 2.42 23.65
C SER A 154 5.01 2.70 22.21
N VAL A 155 5.06 3.97 21.81
CA VAL A 155 5.66 4.40 20.56
C VAL A 155 7.18 4.25 20.65
N ILE A 156 7.76 3.44 19.76
CA ILE A 156 9.19 3.17 19.72
C ILE A 156 9.73 3.62 18.37
N ALA A 157 10.64 4.58 18.36
CA ALA A 157 11.15 5.19 17.14
C ALA A 157 12.27 4.39 16.45
N ASN A 158 12.94 3.49 17.15
CA ASN A 158 14.01 2.64 16.62
C ASN A 158 14.07 1.33 17.40
N GLY A 159 13.22 0.37 17.03
CA GLY A 159 13.05 -0.90 17.73
C GLY A 159 13.45 -2.14 16.94
N GLY A 160 13.79 -1.99 15.67
CA GLY A 160 14.41 -3.03 14.84
C GLY A 160 13.49 -4.10 14.27
N ALA A 161 12.19 -4.03 14.48
CA ALA A 161 11.23 -5.04 14.01
C ALA A 161 10.01 -4.46 13.28
N VAL A 162 9.29 -5.33 12.58
CA VAL A 162 7.90 -5.06 12.16
C VAL A 162 6.97 -5.66 13.20
N CYS A 163 6.13 -4.82 13.81
CA CYS A 163 5.19 -5.23 14.85
C CYS A 163 3.76 -4.74 14.56
N SER A 164 2.77 -5.57 14.95
CA SER A 164 1.41 -5.12 15.13
C SER A 164 1.25 -4.44 16.48
N LYS A 165 0.62 -3.27 16.51
CA LYS A 165 0.44 -2.46 17.73
C LYS A 165 -0.98 -1.94 17.85
N LYS A 166 -1.30 -1.44 19.04
CA LYS A 166 -2.60 -0.87 19.36
C LYS A 166 -2.44 0.34 20.26
N TYR A 167 -3.13 1.43 19.94
CA TYR A 167 -3.13 2.66 20.72
C TYR A 167 -4.55 3.13 21.00
N LYS A 168 -4.79 3.70 22.19
CA LYS A 168 -6.04 4.44 22.42
C LYS A 168 -6.10 5.65 21.49
N LEU A 169 -7.28 5.97 20.96
CA LEU A 169 -7.48 7.17 20.13
C LEU A 169 -7.14 8.48 20.88
N THR A 170 -7.18 8.44 22.22
CA THR A 170 -6.80 9.55 23.10
C THR A 170 -5.30 9.62 23.41
N ASN A 171 -4.46 8.78 22.79
CA ASN A 171 -3.01 8.81 23.01
C ASN A 171 -2.43 10.12 22.48
N THR A 172 -1.86 10.92 23.34
CA THR A 172 -1.32 12.26 23.03
C THR A 172 -0.08 12.26 22.13
N SER A 173 0.57 11.09 21.98
CA SER A 173 1.65 10.91 20.99
C SER A 173 1.14 10.80 19.55
N ILE A 174 -0.14 10.53 19.34
CA ILE A 174 -0.71 10.53 17.98
C ILE A 174 -0.81 12.00 17.54
N ASP A 175 -0.18 12.30 16.40
CA ASP A 175 -0.23 13.63 15.80
C ASP A 175 -1.38 13.76 14.79
N GLY A 176 -1.65 12.68 14.07
CA GLY A 176 -2.73 12.60 13.07
C GLY A 176 -2.52 11.49 12.05
N TYR A 177 -3.29 11.57 10.97
CA TYR A 177 -3.41 10.51 9.97
C TYR A 177 -3.35 11.11 8.56
N GLY A 178 -2.41 10.63 7.76
CA GLY A 178 -2.35 10.91 6.33
C GLY A 178 -3.23 9.91 5.59
N ARG A 179 -4.21 10.42 4.85
CA ARG A 179 -5.16 9.57 4.11
C ARG A 179 -4.83 9.53 2.63
N PRO A 180 -4.42 8.37 2.10
CA PRO A 180 -4.20 8.20 0.66
C PRO A 180 -5.50 8.41 -0.12
N LYS A 181 -5.38 9.01 -1.30
CA LYS A 181 -6.55 9.25 -2.18
C LYS A 181 -6.91 7.97 -2.94
N TYR A 182 -7.45 6.99 -2.22
CA TYR A 182 -7.92 5.75 -2.83
C TYR A 182 -9.10 5.99 -3.75
N THR A 183 -9.17 5.22 -4.83
CA THR A 183 -10.39 5.08 -5.64
C THR A 183 -11.37 4.14 -4.94
N LYS A 184 -12.65 4.18 -5.30
CA LYS A 184 -13.65 3.23 -4.78
C LYS A 184 -13.29 1.76 -5.01
N ALA A 185 -12.59 1.45 -6.10
CA ALA A 185 -12.13 0.10 -6.38
C ALA A 185 -10.99 -0.33 -5.44
N GLU A 186 -10.14 0.61 -5.04
CA GLU A 186 -9.04 0.36 -4.11
C GLU A 186 -9.51 0.27 -2.64
N THR A 187 -10.61 0.95 -2.27
CA THR A 187 -11.20 0.78 -0.93
C THR A 187 -11.86 -0.59 -0.75
N GLY A 188 -12.11 -1.31 -1.84
CA GLY A 188 -12.88 -2.57 -1.80
C GLY A 188 -14.36 -2.33 -1.51
N GLU A 189 -14.81 -1.06 -1.49
CA GLU A 189 -16.23 -0.77 -1.52
C GLU A 189 -16.80 -1.43 -2.77
N ASN A 190 -17.86 -2.21 -2.60
CA ASN A 190 -18.55 -2.88 -3.69
C ASN A 190 -18.86 -1.86 -4.79
N VAL A 191 -17.98 -1.81 -5.79
CA VAL A 191 -18.41 -1.36 -7.10
C VAL A 191 -19.52 -2.34 -7.41
N ASN A 192 -20.77 -1.88 -7.35
CA ASN A 192 -21.92 -2.75 -7.63
C ASN A 192 -21.55 -3.59 -8.86
N PRO A 193 -21.32 -4.92 -8.70
CA PRO A 193 -20.79 -5.73 -9.78
C PRO A 193 -21.69 -5.68 -11.01
N ASP A 194 -22.93 -5.24 -10.83
CA ASP A 194 -23.94 -5.16 -11.85
C ASP A 194 -24.13 -3.73 -12.41
N LYS A 195 -23.35 -2.75 -11.92
CA LYS A 195 -23.36 -1.42 -12.51
C LYS A 195 -22.63 -1.44 -13.85
N VAL A 196 -23.34 -1.19 -14.93
CA VAL A 196 -22.74 -1.00 -16.26
C VAL A 196 -21.82 0.23 -16.22
N LEU A 197 -20.55 0.04 -16.47
CA LEU A 197 -19.57 1.14 -16.58
C LEU A 197 -19.75 1.87 -17.91
N TYR A 198 -19.85 1.11 -19.00
CA TYR A 198 -20.14 1.60 -20.35
C TYR A 198 -20.55 0.44 -21.25
N THR A 199 -21.09 0.78 -22.42
CA THR A 199 -21.44 -0.19 -23.46
C THR A 199 -20.43 -0.12 -24.59
N ARG A 200 -20.10 -1.27 -25.17
CA ARG A 200 -19.23 -1.42 -26.35
C ARG A 200 -19.84 -2.42 -27.33
N TYR A 201 -19.32 -2.40 -28.51
CA TYR A 201 -19.59 -3.39 -29.53
C TYR A 201 -18.33 -4.18 -29.83
N VAL A 202 -18.46 -5.47 -30.03
CA VAL A 202 -17.34 -6.31 -30.44
C VAL A 202 -16.86 -5.86 -31.82
N SER A 203 -15.58 -5.51 -31.95
CA SER A 203 -14.97 -5.07 -33.20
C SER A 203 -13.47 -5.40 -33.21
N GLY A 204 -12.85 -5.40 -34.38
CA GLY A 204 -11.41 -5.62 -34.50
C GLY A 204 -10.94 -7.03 -34.15
N VAL A 205 -11.83 -8.01 -34.24
CA VAL A 205 -11.55 -9.44 -34.06
C VAL A 205 -11.65 -10.16 -35.40
N ASP A 206 -11.01 -11.32 -35.50
CA ASP A 206 -11.07 -12.16 -36.68
C ASP A 206 -12.49 -12.67 -36.95
N TYR A 207 -12.68 -13.40 -38.04
CA TYR A 207 -14.00 -13.87 -38.50
C TYR A 207 -14.79 -14.70 -37.47
N GLU A 208 -14.10 -15.30 -36.50
CA GLU A 208 -14.72 -16.17 -35.50
C GLU A 208 -15.30 -15.42 -34.30
N GLY A 209 -14.91 -14.15 -34.06
CA GLY A 209 -15.40 -13.35 -32.93
C GLY A 209 -14.42 -13.31 -31.74
N LEU A 210 -14.89 -12.79 -30.62
CA LEU A 210 -14.13 -12.64 -29.40
C LEU A 210 -14.37 -13.83 -28.45
N VAL A 211 -13.32 -14.56 -28.09
CA VAL A 211 -13.40 -15.66 -27.12
C VAL A 211 -13.70 -15.15 -25.73
N ILE A 212 -14.59 -15.81 -25.02
CA ILE A 212 -14.91 -15.50 -23.63
C ILE A 212 -14.14 -16.45 -22.72
N HIS A 213 -13.52 -15.90 -21.69
CA HIS A 213 -12.91 -16.64 -20.58
C HIS A 213 -13.74 -16.48 -19.31
N ASN A 214 -13.83 -17.51 -18.47
CA ASN A 214 -14.52 -17.43 -17.18
C ASN A 214 -13.73 -16.58 -16.14
N THR A 215 -12.41 -16.54 -16.29
CA THR A 215 -11.49 -15.72 -15.45
C THR A 215 -10.41 -15.10 -16.32
N PRO A 216 -9.84 -13.95 -15.96
CA PRO A 216 -8.72 -13.34 -16.69
C PRO A 216 -7.55 -14.32 -16.85
N GLY A 217 -7.12 -14.58 -18.10
CA GLY A 217 -6.05 -15.53 -18.41
C GLY A 217 -6.41 -17.01 -18.19
N GLY A 218 -7.67 -17.30 -17.87
CA GLY A 218 -8.17 -18.68 -17.75
C GLY A 218 -8.33 -19.37 -19.09
N PRO A 219 -8.72 -20.66 -19.09
CA PRO A 219 -8.99 -21.38 -20.33
C PRO A 219 -10.13 -20.74 -21.12
N ASP A 220 -10.06 -20.89 -22.42
CA ASP A 220 -11.13 -20.49 -23.33
C ASP A 220 -12.43 -21.20 -22.97
N THR A 221 -13.53 -20.51 -23.19
CA THR A 221 -14.86 -21.13 -23.16
C THR A 221 -15.32 -21.40 -24.59
N ASP A 222 -16.31 -22.26 -24.74
CA ASP A 222 -16.94 -22.52 -26.06
C ASP A 222 -17.79 -21.35 -26.55
N LYS A 223 -17.75 -20.21 -25.83
CA LYS A 223 -18.59 -19.03 -26.14
C LYS A 223 -17.78 -17.99 -26.90
N LEU A 224 -18.30 -17.64 -28.07
CA LEU A 224 -17.78 -16.57 -28.91
C LEU A 224 -18.79 -15.40 -28.98
N LEU A 225 -18.27 -14.19 -28.85
CA LEU A 225 -19.04 -12.97 -29.14
C LEU A 225 -18.78 -12.55 -30.59
N GLN A 226 -19.83 -12.60 -31.41
CA GLN A 226 -19.73 -12.19 -32.81
C GLN A 226 -19.44 -10.69 -32.94
N VAL A 227 -18.82 -10.29 -34.04
CA VAL A 227 -18.61 -8.87 -34.38
C VAL A 227 -19.98 -8.16 -34.42
N GLY A 228 -20.03 -6.98 -33.84
CA GLY A 228 -21.29 -6.21 -33.70
C GLY A 228 -22.10 -6.55 -32.45
N THR A 229 -21.74 -7.61 -31.69
CA THR A 229 -22.45 -7.91 -30.44
C THR A 229 -22.29 -6.76 -29.45
N LYS A 230 -23.44 -6.26 -28.96
CA LYS A 230 -23.48 -5.24 -27.92
C LYS A 230 -23.21 -5.87 -26.56
N VAL A 231 -22.21 -5.35 -25.84
CA VAL A 231 -21.86 -5.80 -24.52
C VAL A 231 -21.87 -4.66 -23.52
N ASN A 232 -22.32 -4.94 -22.32
CA ASN A 232 -22.16 -4.05 -21.18
C ASN A 232 -20.87 -4.43 -20.44
N VAL A 233 -20.00 -3.46 -20.18
CA VAL A 233 -18.77 -3.64 -19.41
C VAL A 233 -19.06 -3.26 -17.97
N TYR A 234 -18.79 -4.17 -17.05
CA TYR A 234 -19.05 -4.02 -15.62
C TYR A 234 -17.77 -3.81 -14.82
N GLN A 235 -16.65 -4.36 -15.27
CA GLN A 235 -15.38 -4.26 -14.57
C GLN A 235 -14.22 -4.32 -15.57
N ILE A 236 -13.13 -3.58 -15.25
CA ILE A 236 -11.86 -3.63 -16.00
C ILE A 236 -10.76 -4.03 -15.03
N SER A 237 -9.89 -4.96 -15.46
CA SER A 237 -8.72 -5.39 -14.70
C SER A 237 -7.56 -5.60 -15.67
N GLY A 238 -6.66 -4.61 -15.76
CA GLY A 238 -5.59 -4.61 -16.77
C GLY A 238 -6.15 -4.63 -18.20
N SER A 239 -5.76 -5.61 -19.00
CA SER A 239 -6.25 -5.84 -20.36
C SER A 239 -7.59 -6.61 -20.42
N TRP A 240 -8.15 -7.03 -19.28
CA TRP A 240 -9.37 -7.82 -19.20
C TRP A 240 -10.57 -6.99 -18.78
N SER A 241 -11.74 -7.34 -19.32
CA SER A 241 -13.02 -6.71 -18.95
C SER A 241 -14.07 -7.78 -18.63
N ARG A 242 -14.78 -7.61 -17.51
CA ARG A 242 -15.98 -8.40 -17.24
C ARG A 242 -17.13 -7.81 -18.07
N VAL A 243 -17.72 -8.63 -18.92
CA VAL A 243 -18.80 -8.23 -19.81
C VAL A 243 -20.05 -9.06 -19.59
N GLY A 244 -21.22 -8.46 -19.88
CA GLY A 244 -22.49 -9.17 -20.01
C GLY A 244 -23.08 -8.87 -21.36
N ILE A 245 -23.71 -9.86 -21.96
CA ILE A 245 -24.38 -9.75 -23.24
C ILE A 245 -25.79 -9.20 -22.98
N ASN A 246 -26.14 -8.11 -23.65
CA ASN A 246 -27.55 -7.69 -23.68
C ASN A 246 -28.32 -8.65 -24.61
N GLN A 247 -29.19 -9.43 -24.02
CA GLN A 247 -30.20 -10.17 -24.76
C GLN A 247 -31.31 -9.24 -25.17
#